data_e5c92e4a6f78c2370b84a6a2e3f700a3
#
_entry.id   e5c92e4a6f78c2370b84a6a2e3f700a3
#
_cell.length_a   1.000
_cell.length_b   1.000
_cell.length_c   1.000
_cell.angle_alpha   90.00
_cell.angle_beta   90.00
_cell.angle_gamma   90.00
#
_symmetry.space_group_name_H-M   'P 1'
#
loop_
_entity.id
_entity.type
_entity.pdbx_description
1 polymer ?
#
loop_
_entity_poly.entity_id
_entity_poly.type
_entity_poly.pdbx_seq_one_letter_code
_entity_poly.pdbx_strand_id
1 'polypeptide(L)'
;MKKALLPITLFTILSVLIYSCSSDDGDSAPLNVIQTPTAEPEETTTQYTLTVSAGEGGSVSSEGGTYDEGTSQSISATPSEGFIFTSWSDGSLDQTITITLNDNLSLTANFEIIPCKNQLVDSKNLQLRSKELFNWVFPIDENNNPNWDMINTISWYGATGIYFDYNNDGFLDIMGYASNFDNLVDMPDGYIGYERKQPIRFYLGSCAGNFVVDSLNDNKFLGLVHGRKLLLGDFNMDNYVDYFLIGHGYDRQPFPGEFPKALMSDGQGGFTETEYTSEVSFFHGGSSGDFDNDGDLDIFVVEAGRGKSSIFENNNGILTPNTDLVDQTLMTGMYNSEFFDVNSDGFLDIIVGGHDWNYGADYYDNTPLIIYGNGIDFKNNSIYRLPESSISQQGVIADFEFYDISGNGKFEIIISRTGDNTIDNTNFYRDWSIQILELTNGNYIDATDKFIDVSYGEGNWIDWIKISNEGDKIIMQNGKYPQQDQFKKWELSNSRFIKVN
;
A
#
# COMPACT_ATOMS: atom_id res chain seq x y z
N MET A 1 36.69 22.88 23.77
CA MET A 1 36.69 23.78 24.94
C MET A 1 35.29 23.91 25.48
N LYS A 2 35.20 23.67 26.80
CA LYS A 2 34.04 23.91 27.72
C LYS A 2 32.74 23.14 27.50
N LYS A 3 32.65 22.04 28.27
CA LYS A 3 31.42 21.38 28.75
C LYS A 3 30.70 22.32 29.73
N ALA A 4 29.36 22.35 29.65
CA ALA A 4 28.55 22.89 30.73
C ALA A 4 27.60 21.74 31.23
N LEU A 5 27.83 21.38 32.48
CA LEU A 5 26.93 20.52 33.28
C LEU A 5 25.87 21.41 33.92
N LEU A 6 24.61 20.96 33.92
CA LEU A 6 23.57 21.49 34.81
C LEU A 6 23.31 20.50 35.96
N PRO A 7 23.09 21.00 37.19
CA PRO A 7 22.93 20.14 38.35
C PRO A 7 21.50 19.74 38.64
N ILE A 8 21.37 18.49 39.11
CA ILE A 8 20.17 17.89 39.66
C ILE A 8 19.92 18.46 41.07
N THR A 9 18.77 19.04 41.30
CA THR A 9 18.33 19.50 42.63
C THR A 9 17.47 18.45 43.29
N LEU A 10 18.00 17.88 44.36
CA LEU A 10 17.32 16.93 45.26
C LEU A 10 16.59 17.72 46.33
N PHE A 11 15.25 17.58 46.44
CA PHE A 11 14.48 18.14 47.55
C PHE A 11 14.35 17.09 48.65
N THR A 12 15.02 17.31 49.77
CA THR A 12 14.79 16.59 51.04
C THR A 12 13.84 17.39 51.91
N ILE A 13 12.75 16.78 52.28
CA ILE A 13 11.81 17.32 53.27
C ILE A 13 12.24 16.82 54.66
N LEU A 14 12.62 17.76 55.48
CA LEU A 14 12.99 17.56 56.91
C LEU A 14 11.79 17.83 57.77
N SER A 15 11.28 16.81 58.47
CA SER A 15 10.24 16.94 59.50
C SER A 15 10.90 17.34 60.82
N VAL A 16 10.53 18.49 61.35
CA VAL A 16 10.96 18.96 62.67
C VAL A 16 9.92 18.54 63.70
N LEU A 17 10.32 17.70 64.66
CA LEU A 17 9.63 17.46 65.90
C LEU A 17 10.01 18.56 66.89
N ILE A 18 9.01 19.28 67.40
CA ILE A 18 9.18 20.21 68.51
C ILE A 18 8.67 19.53 69.78
N TYR A 19 9.62 19.26 70.69
CA TYR A 19 9.31 18.94 72.08
C TYR A 19 9.22 20.24 72.86
N SER A 20 8.14 20.40 73.66
CA SER A 20 8.06 21.41 74.69
C SER A 20 7.76 20.73 76.02
N CYS A 21 8.72 20.78 76.90
CA CYS A 21 8.52 20.53 78.35
C CYS A 21 8.22 21.85 79.04
N SER A 22 7.28 21.87 79.90
CA SER A 22 7.31 22.78 81.09
C SER A 22 6.67 22.10 82.28
N SER A 23 7.36 22.21 83.35
CA SER A 23 7.20 21.68 84.65
C SER A 23 6.23 22.51 85.54
N ASP A 24 5.62 21.86 86.43
CA ASP A 24 5.56 22.03 87.87
C ASP A 24 4.20 22.37 88.52
N ASP A 25 4.06 21.65 89.57
CA ASP A 25 3.51 21.84 90.91
C ASP A 25 2.03 21.51 91.22
N GLY A 26 1.94 20.45 91.93
CA GLY A 26 1.40 20.49 93.34
C GLY A 26 -0.09 20.16 93.57
N ASP A 27 -0.27 19.07 94.18
CA ASP A 27 -1.04 18.84 95.42
C ASP A 27 -2.30 17.97 95.31
N SER A 28 -2.23 16.86 96.15
CA SER A 28 -3.31 16.20 96.91
C SER A 28 -4.41 15.41 96.20
N ALA A 29 -4.35 14.12 96.48
CA ALA A 29 -5.38 13.07 96.19
C ALA A 29 -6.74 13.36 96.85
N PRO A 30 -7.81 12.68 96.35
CA PRO A 30 -8.16 11.38 96.89
C PRO A 30 -8.51 10.33 95.83
N LEU A 31 -8.34 9.09 96.30
CA LEU A 31 -8.67 7.84 95.64
C LEU A 31 -10.04 7.86 94.95
N ASN A 32 -10.09 7.54 93.71
CA ASN A 32 -11.30 7.17 93.05
C ASN A 32 -11.11 5.88 92.26
N VAL A 33 -12.05 5.04 92.41
CA VAL A 33 -12.20 3.66 91.93
C VAL A 33 -11.83 3.51 90.46
N ILE A 34 -10.88 2.59 90.16
CA ILE A 34 -10.61 2.13 88.84
C ILE A 34 -11.81 1.35 88.28
N GLN A 35 -12.59 1.96 87.44
CA GLN A 35 -13.45 1.21 86.55
C GLN A 35 -12.63 0.80 85.37
N THR A 36 -12.43 -0.49 85.23
CA THR A 36 -11.90 -1.11 84.00
C THR A 36 -12.81 -0.72 82.82
N PRO A 37 -12.30 -0.12 81.77
CA PRO A 37 -13.15 0.04 80.61
C PRO A 37 -13.50 -1.35 80.07
N THR A 38 -14.78 -1.65 79.99
CA THR A 38 -15.31 -2.78 79.27
C THR A 38 -14.87 -2.55 77.78
N ALA A 39 -14.04 -3.43 77.30
CA ALA A 39 -13.74 -3.44 75.88
C ALA A 39 -15.06 -3.58 75.12
N GLU A 40 -15.40 -2.59 74.32
CA GLU A 40 -16.46 -2.69 73.34
C GLU A 40 -16.09 -3.87 72.41
N PRO A 41 -17.00 -4.77 72.09
CA PRO A 41 -16.69 -5.89 71.20
C PRO A 41 -16.23 -5.30 69.88
N GLU A 42 -15.01 -5.65 69.44
CA GLU A 42 -14.57 -5.37 68.08
C GLU A 42 -15.63 -5.97 67.13
N GLU A 43 -16.34 -5.11 66.39
CA GLU A 43 -17.17 -5.56 65.27
C GLU A 43 -16.26 -6.22 64.29
N THR A 44 -16.23 -7.53 64.23
CA THR A 44 -15.55 -8.28 63.17
C THR A 44 -16.38 -8.09 61.95
N THR A 45 -15.96 -7.15 61.09
CA THR A 45 -16.55 -7.01 59.75
C THR A 45 -16.23 -8.26 58.93
N THR A 46 -17.27 -8.86 58.36
CA THR A 46 -17.10 -9.98 57.42
C THR A 46 -16.36 -9.47 56.18
N GLN A 47 -15.34 -10.20 55.76
CA GLN A 47 -14.56 -9.81 54.59
C GLN A 47 -14.70 -10.85 53.48
N TYR A 48 -14.75 -10.36 52.24
CA TYR A 48 -14.81 -11.19 51.03
C TYR A 48 -13.67 -10.85 50.10
N THR A 49 -13.23 -11.86 49.34
CA THR A 49 -12.15 -11.71 48.34
C THR A 49 -12.73 -11.62 46.96
N LEU A 50 -12.37 -10.53 46.26
CA LEU A 50 -12.53 -10.37 44.82
C LEU A 50 -11.24 -10.80 44.12
N THR A 51 -11.32 -11.70 43.15
CA THR A 51 -10.22 -12.06 42.26
C THR A 51 -10.62 -11.67 40.84
N VAL A 52 -9.81 -10.86 40.18
CA VAL A 52 -10.05 -10.44 38.79
C VAL A 52 -8.85 -10.80 37.93
N SER A 53 -9.12 -11.40 36.80
CA SER A 53 -8.08 -11.76 35.83
C SER A 53 -8.49 -11.34 34.40
N ALA A 54 -7.50 -11.18 33.55
CA ALA A 54 -7.69 -11.03 32.11
C ALA A 54 -7.41 -12.35 31.42
N GLY A 55 -8.23 -12.72 30.43
CA GLY A 55 -7.92 -13.71 29.44
C GLY A 55 -6.86 -13.20 28.47
N GLU A 56 -6.47 -14.06 27.52
CA GLU A 56 -5.56 -13.65 26.43
C GLU A 56 -6.19 -12.51 25.62
N GLY A 57 -5.40 -11.50 25.27
CA GLY A 57 -5.83 -10.39 24.44
C GLY A 57 -6.30 -9.13 25.17
N GLY A 58 -6.03 -9.00 26.46
CA GLY A 58 -6.36 -7.76 27.17
C GLY A 58 -5.80 -7.68 28.59
N SER A 59 -6.23 -6.66 29.31
CA SER A 59 -5.85 -6.40 30.71
C SER A 59 -7.04 -5.93 31.53
N VAL A 60 -6.90 -5.96 32.85
CA VAL A 60 -7.91 -5.47 33.81
C VAL A 60 -7.33 -4.34 34.65
N SER A 61 -8.18 -3.43 35.09
CA SER A 61 -7.77 -2.27 35.90
C SER A 61 -7.31 -2.64 37.31
N SER A 62 -7.68 -3.83 37.84
CA SER A 62 -7.31 -4.33 39.15
C SER A 62 -7.39 -5.85 39.17
N GLU A 63 -6.47 -6.50 39.86
CA GLU A 63 -6.52 -7.96 40.16
C GLU A 63 -7.46 -8.33 41.30
N GLY A 64 -8.09 -7.33 41.90
CA GLY A 64 -8.99 -7.53 43.06
C GLY A 64 -8.30 -7.28 44.39
N GLY A 65 -8.80 -7.92 45.43
CA GLY A 65 -8.35 -7.77 46.84
C GLY A 65 -9.37 -8.28 47.83
N THR A 66 -9.09 -8.11 49.15
CA THR A 66 -10.01 -8.45 50.22
C THR A 66 -10.68 -7.17 50.75
N TYR A 67 -12.00 -7.19 50.87
CA TYR A 67 -12.83 -6.03 51.20
C TYR A 67 -13.90 -6.39 52.18
N ASP A 68 -14.36 -5.41 52.98
CA ASP A 68 -15.46 -5.60 53.90
C ASP A 68 -16.79 -5.85 53.17
N GLU A 69 -17.68 -6.60 53.76
CA GLU A 69 -19.02 -6.89 53.23
C GLU A 69 -19.76 -5.59 52.84
N GLY A 70 -20.37 -5.60 51.65
CA GLY A 70 -21.09 -4.46 51.09
C GLY A 70 -20.22 -3.43 50.40
N THR A 71 -18.88 -3.62 50.34
CA THR A 71 -17.99 -2.72 49.60
C THR A 71 -18.25 -2.85 48.11
N SER A 72 -18.33 -1.70 47.41
CA SER A 72 -18.47 -1.62 45.96
C SER A 72 -17.14 -1.34 45.30
N GLN A 73 -16.76 -2.16 44.30
CA GLN A 73 -15.56 -2.03 43.50
C GLN A 73 -15.91 -1.85 42.02
N SER A 74 -15.27 -0.90 41.38
CA SER A 74 -15.37 -0.72 39.92
C SER A 74 -14.14 -1.31 39.24
N ILE A 75 -14.36 -2.21 38.31
CA ILE A 75 -13.31 -2.84 37.49
C ILE A 75 -13.60 -2.62 36.03
N SER A 76 -12.55 -2.48 35.22
CA SER A 76 -12.65 -2.34 33.76
C SER A 76 -11.69 -3.28 33.06
N ALA A 77 -12.14 -3.77 31.90
CA ALA A 77 -11.37 -4.57 30.97
C ALA A 77 -10.88 -3.68 29.84
N THR A 78 -9.61 -3.81 29.46
CA THR A 78 -9.01 -3.06 28.34
C THR A 78 -8.48 -4.05 27.31
N PRO A 79 -9.06 -4.13 26.10
CA PRO A 79 -8.54 -4.96 25.02
C PRO A 79 -7.15 -4.49 24.61
N SER A 80 -6.28 -5.45 24.26
CA SER A 80 -5.03 -5.21 23.53
C SER A 80 -5.34 -4.92 22.07
N GLU A 81 -4.35 -4.40 21.34
CA GLU A 81 -4.48 -4.21 19.91
C GLU A 81 -4.84 -5.52 19.21
N GLY A 82 -5.79 -5.47 18.27
CA GLY A 82 -6.29 -6.65 17.58
C GLY A 82 -7.32 -7.49 18.34
N PHE A 83 -7.76 -7.06 19.52
CA PHE A 83 -8.77 -7.78 20.32
C PHE A 83 -9.95 -6.88 20.66
N ILE A 84 -11.11 -7.49 20.89
CA ILE A 84 -12.29 -6.86 21.47
C ILE A 84 -12.65 -7.54 22.80
N PHE A 85 -13.13 -6.76 23.74
CA PHE A 85 -13.76 -7.32 24.95
C PHE A 85 -15.11 -7.94 24.56
N THR A 86 -15.35 -9.16 24.99
CA THR A 86 -16.63 -9.86 24.70
C THR A 86 -17.53 -9.95 25.91
N SER A 87 -17.00 -10.32 27.05
CA SER A 87 -17.79 -10.46 28.26
C SER A 87 -16.90 -10.65 29.50
N TRP A 88 -17.46 -10.48 30.67
CA TRP A 88 -16.94 -11.04 31.89
C TRP A 88 -17.44 -12.50 32.07
N SER A 89 -16.74 -13.28 32.87
CA SER A 89 -17.06 -14.70 33.11
C SER A 89 -18.43 -14.93 33.76
N ASP A 90 -19.02 -13.90 34.37
CA ASP A 90 -20.38 -13.89 34.88
C ASP A 90 -21.46 -13.59 33.84
N GLY A 91 -21.06 -13.32 32.60
CA GLY A 91 -21.94 -12.97 31.51
C GLY A 91 -22.17 -11.47 31.30
N SER A 92 -21.57 -10.61 32.13
CA SER A 92 -21.68 -9.16 31.98
C SER A 92 -20.99 -8.70 30.69
N LEU A 93 -21.64 -7.81 29.90
CA LEU A 93 -21.18 -7.34 28.59
C LEU A 93 -20.54 -5.93 28.64
N ASP A 94 -20.71 -5.21 29.75
CA ASP A 94 -20.13 -3.88 29.90
C ASP A 94 -18.63 -3.99 30.21
N GLN A 95 -17.79 -3.28 29.48
CA GLN A 95 -16.33 -3.24 29.75
C GLN A 95 -15.97 -2.78 31.16
N THR A 96 -16.80 -1.93 31.75
CA THR A 96 -16.65 -1.45 33.12
C THR A 96 -17.87 -1.84 33.92
N ILE A 97 -17.65 -2.62 34.96
CA ILE A 97 -18.70 -3.07 35.88
C ILE A 97 -18.42 -2.63 37.31
N THR A 98 -19.49 -2.46 38.10
CA THR A 98 -19.41 -2.19 39.50
C THR A 98 -19.98 -3.36 40.26
N ILE A 99 -19.19 -3.93 41.19
CA ILE A 99 -19.50 -5.12 41.94
C ILE A 99 -19.66 -4.74 43.44
N THR A 100 -20.72 -5.19 44.06
CA THR A 100 -20.88 -5.09 45.54
C THR A 100 -20.57 -6.45 46.14
N LEU A 101 -19.59 -6.48 47.06
CA LEU A 101 -19.07 -7.73 47.65
C LEU A 101 -19.93 -8.18 48.84
N ASN A 102 -20.69 -9.26 48.61
CA ASN A 102 -21.46 -9.95 49.62
C ASN A 102 -21.04 -11.42 49.79
N ASP A 103 -20.12 -11.88 48.90
CA ASP A 103 -19.52 -13.21 48.85
C ASP A 103 -18.14 -13.11 48.15
N ASN A 104 -17.33 -14.19 48.25
CA ASN A 104 -16.11 -14.32 47.45
C ASN A 104 -16.46 -14.43 45.96
N LEU A 105 -15.82 -13.63 45.14
CA LEU A 105 -16.10 -13.57 43.71
C LEU A 105 -14.83 -13.68 42.89
N SER A 106 -14.89 -14.45 41.80
CA SER A 106 -13.83 -14.54 40.81
C SER A 106 -14.39 -14.18 39.44
N LEU A 107 -13.74 -13.21 38.76
CA LEU A 107 -14.14 -12.74 37.45
C LEU A 107 -12.95 -12.78 36.47
N THR A 108 -13.23 -13.19 35.25
CA THR A 108 -12.27 -13.15 34.17
C THR A 108 -12.84 -12.33 33.01
N ALA A 109 -12.09 -11.35 32.53
CA ALA A 109 -12.42 -10.64 31.29
C ALA A 109 -12.06 -11.51 30.08
N ASN A 110 -13.01 -11.72 29.19
CA ASN A 110 -12.84 -12.49 27.97
C ASN A 110 -12.66 -11.55 26.79
N PHE A 111 -11.74 -11.91 25.91
CA PHE A 111 -11.44 -11.15 24.69
C PHE A 111 -11.43 -12.09 23.50
N GLU A 112 -11.81 -11.59 22.34
CA GLU A 112 -11.73 -12.30 21.08
C GLU A 112 -10.90 -11.49 20.09
N ILE A 113 -10.20 -12.20 19.20
CA ILE A 113 -9.45 -11.57 18.10
C ILE A 113 -10.45 -10.89 17.18
N ILE A 114 -10.22 -9.62 16.89
CA ILE A 114 -10.97 -8.94 15.82
C ILE A 114 -10.57 -9.63 14.51
N PRO A 115 -11.52 -10.15 13.70
CA PRO A 115 -11.19 -10.60 12.37
C PRO A 115 -10.53 -9.47 11.59
N CYS A 116 -9.31 -9.72 11.10
CA CYS A 116 -8.58 -8.72 10.35
C CYS A 116 -9.37 -8.34 9.09
N LYS A 117 -9.70 -7.06 8.94
CA LYS A 117 -10.31 -6.48 7.75
C LYS A 117 -9.24 -6.09 6.72
N ASN A 118 -8.01 -5.81 7.18
CA ASN A 118 -6.90 -5.56 6.31
C ASN A 118 -6.28 -6.89 5.86
N GLN A 119 -5.85 -6.95 4.62
CA GLN A 119 -5.26 -8.16 4.06
C GLN A 119 -3.87 -8.39 4.66
N LEU A 120 -3.64 -9.59 5.19
CA LEU A 120 -2.30 -10.04 5.54
C LEU A 120 -1.51 -10.32 4.27
N VAL A 121 -0.31 -9.76 4.18
CA VAL A 121 0.58 -9.93 3.05
C VAL A 121 1.76 -10.80 3.46
N ASP A 122 2.06 -11.83 2.68
CA ASP A 122 3.33 -12.53 2.79
C ASP A 122 4.37 -11.82 1.92
N SER A 123 5.15 -10.94 2.53
CA SER A 123 6.18 -10.14 1.86
C SER A 123 7.44 -10.94 1.50
N LYS A 124 7.49 -12.24 1.83
CA LYS A 124 8.73 -13.04 1.70
C LYS A 124 9.00 -13.60 0.32
N ASN A 125 8.07 -13.47 -0.63
CA ASN A 125 8.24 -14.00 -1.98
C ASN A 125 8.47 -12.87 -2.99
N LEU A 126 9.63 -12.23 -2.91
CA LEU A 126 9.97 -10.99 -3.61
C LEU A 126 10.52 -11.18 -5.04
N GLN A 127 10.58 -12.40 -5.54
CA GLN A 127 11.03 -12.70 -6.92
C GLN A 127 9.92 -12.62 -7.97
N LEU A 128 8.73 -12.17 -7.56
CA LEU A 128 7.59 -12.02 -8.46
C LEU A 128 7.69 -10.69 -9.22
N ARG A 129 7.12 -10.67 -10.43
CA ARG A 129 6.93 -9.43 -11.19
C ARG A 129 6.21 -8.38 -10.33
N SER A 130 6.52 -7.10 -10.58
CA SER A 130 5.88 -5.99 -9.86
C SER A 130 4.35 -6.08 -9.84
N LYS A 131 3.70 -6.54 -10.93
CA LYS A 131 2.23 -6.72 -10.97
C LYS A 131 1.72 -7.84 -10.07
N GLU A 132 2.49 -8.86 -9.80
CA GLU A 132 2.12 -9.97 -8.92
C GLU A 132 2.26 -9.63 -7.45
N LEU A 133 3.19 -8.70 -7.12
CA LEU A 133 3.31 -8.13 -5.79
C LEU A 133 2.23 -7.08 -5.50
N PHE A 134 1.64 -6.48 -6.52
CA PHE A 134 0.55 -5.54 -6.38
C PHE A 134 -0.76 -6.23 -5.96
N ASN A 135 -0.98 -6.40 -4.70
CA ASN A 135 -2.34 -6.50 -4.22
C ASN A 135 -2.96 -5.09 -4.20
N TRP A 136 -3.46 -4.64 -5.33
CA TRP A 136 -4.33 -3.46 -5.41
C TRP A 136 -5.64 -3.79 -4.70
N VAL A 137 -5.57 -3.89 -3.40
CA VAL A 137 -6.79 -3.94 -2.61
C VAL A 137 -7.13 -2.49 -2.34
N PHE A 138 -8.12 -1.99 -3.05
CA PHE A 138 -8.77 -0.77 -2.59
C PHE A 138 -9.21 -1.00 -1.14
N PRO A 139 -9.07 -0.01 -0.25
CA PRO A 139 -9.73 -0.09 1.03
C PRO A 139 -11.17 -0.50 0.80
N ILE A 140 -11.57 -1.62 1.37
CA ILE A 140 -12.93 -2.13 1.23
C ILE A 140 -13.74 -1.73 2.46
N ASP A 141 -15.04 -1.50 2.25
CA ASP A 141 -16.00 -1.32 3.31
C ASP A 141 -16.43 -2.70 3.91
N GLU A 142 -17.29 -2.68 4.90
CA GLU A 142 -17.83 -3.89 5.56
C GLU A 142 -18.61 -4.82 4.63
N ASN A 143 -18.96 -4.37 3.42
CA ASN A 143 -19.69 -5.13 2.40
C ASN A 143 -18.79 -5.59 1.24
N ASN A 144 -17.45 -5.50 1.40
CA ASN A 144 -16.45 -5.78 0.36
C ASN A 144 -16.54 -4.88 -0.88
N ASN A 145 -17.13 -3.68 -0.76
CA ASN A 145 -17.07 -2.66 -1.80
C ASN A 145 -15.90 -1.70 -1.56
N PRO A 146 -15.39 -1.02 -2.61
CA PRO A 146 -14.38 0.01 -2.43
C PRO A 146 -14.84 1.06 -1.41
N ASN A 147 -14.02 1.30 -0.39
CA ASN A 147 -14.29 2.34 0.60
C ASN A 147 -13.93 3.71 0.01
N TRP A 148 -14.89 4.32 -0.70
CA TRP A 148 -14.70 5.56 -1.42
C TRP A 148 -14.34 6.74 -0.52
N ASP A 149 -14.80 6.76 0.73
CA ASP A 149 -14.43 7.81 1.68
C ASP A 149 -12.94 7.74 1.99
N MET A 150 -12.40 6.55 2.18
CA MET A 150 -10.98 6.32 2.38
C MET A 150 -10.18 6.60 1.11
N ILE A 151 -10.60 6.06 -0.03
CA ILE A 151 -9.98 6.29 -1.33
C ILE A 151 -9.91 7.80 -1.59
N ASN A 152 -11.01 8.53 -1.41
CA ASN A 152 -11.06 9.99 -1.60
C ASN A 152 -10.23 10.78 -0.58
N THR A 153 -10.02 10.26 0.61
CA THR A 153 -9.15 10.89 1.62
C THR A 153 -7.68 10.79 1.23
N ILE A 154 -7.31 9.72 0.54
CA ILE A 154 -5.94 9.40 0.12
C ILE A 154 -5.70 9.85 -1.33
N SER A 155 -6.76 9.83 -2.17
CA SER A 155 -6.64 10.17 -3.58
C SER A 155 -6.56 11.70 -3.76
N TRP A 156 -5.38 12.13 -4.18
CA TRP A 156 -5.24 13.42 -4.82
C TRP A 156 -5.54 13.26 -6.31
N TYR A 157 -6.11 14.27 -6.91
CA TYR A 157 -6.33 14.30 -8.36
C TYR A 157 -5.01 13.98 -9.10
N GLY A 158 -5.00 12.95 -9.93
CA GLY A 158 -3.79 12.47 -10.61
C GLY A 158 -2.76 11.78 -9.71
N ALA A 159 -3.16 11.24 -8.56
CA ALA A 159 -2.24 10.57 -7.65
C ALA A 159 -1.70 9.25 -8.20
N THR A 160 -0.46 8.98 -7.86
CA THR A 160 0.17 7.68 -8.02
C THR A 160 0.38 7.08 -6.62
N GLY A 161 -0.12 5.89 -6.39
CA GLY A 161 -0.03 5.27 -5.07
C GLY A 161 -0.12 3.76 -5.12
N ILE A 162 0.30 3.13 -4.06
CA ILE A 162 0.38 1.70 -3.94
C ILE A 162 0.09 1.24 -2.52
N TYR A 163 -0.50 0.05 -2.41
CA TYR A 163 -0.73 -0.66 -1.17
C TYR A 163 0.29 -1.77 -1.03
N PHE A 164 1.07 -1.75 0.03
CA PHE A 164 2.04 -2.78 0.34
C PHE A 164 2.44 -2.74 1.82
N ASP A 165 2.80 -3.88 2.39
CA ASP A 165 3.35 -3.98 3.75
C ASP A 165 4.84 -3.59 3.73
N TYR A 166 5.14 -2.29 3.90
CA TYR A 166 6.52 -1.80 3.81
C TYR A 166 7.27 -1.85 5.14
N ASN A 167 6.57 -2.06 6.25
CA ASN A 167 7.17 -2.15 7.57
C ASN A 167 7.26 -3.59 8.10
N ASN A 168 6.78 -4.58 7.31
CA ASN A 168 6.73 -6.01 7.63
C ASN A 168 5.94 -6.34 8.91
N ASP A 169 4.87 -5.60 9.19
CA ASP A 169 3.96 -5.90 10.30
C ASP A 169 2.84 -6.87 9.90
N GLY A 170 2.73 -7.22 8.62
CA GLY A 170 1.77 -8.14 8.05
C GLY A 170 0.48 -7.48 7.57
N PHE A 171 0.37 -6.15 7.62
CA PHE A 171 -0.78 -5.42 7.13
C PHE A 171 -0.42 -4.57 5.91
N LEU A 172 -1.40 -4.35 5.03
CA LEU A 172 -1.20 -3.45 3.91
C LEU A 172 -1.09 -2.01 4.40
N ASP A 173 -0.01 -1.36 4.00
CA ASP A 173 0.23 0.06 4.16
C ASP A 173 -0.04 0.81 2.85
N ILE A 174 0.09 2.13 2.86
CA ILE A 174 -0.10 2.95 1.67
C ILE A 174 1.10 3.88 1.50
N MET A 175 1.64 3.91 0.28
CA MET A 175 2.55 4.95 -0.17
C MET A 175 1.97 5.61 -1.42
N GLY A 176 1.98 6.93 -1.48
CA GLY A 176 1.49 7.64 -2.65
C GLY A 176 1.80 9.12 -2.66
N TYR A 177 1.68 9.73 -3.83
CA TYR A 177 1.85 11.17 -4.02
C TYR A 177 0.96 11.69 -5.16
N ALA A 178 0.61 12.97 -5.10
CA ALA A 178 -0.13 13.64 -6.16
C ALA A 178 0.81 14.03 -7.29
N SER A 179 0.39 13.80 -8.52
CA SER A 179 0.99 14.46 -9.68
C SER A 179 0.50 15.91 -9.74
N ASN A 180 1.41 16.85 -9.95
CA ASN A 180 1.03 18.27 -10.01
C ASN A 180 0.69 18.70 -11.43
N PHE A 181 -0.38 18.13 -11.94
CA PHE A 181 -0.78 18.23 -13.33
C PHE A 181 -1.49 19.56 -13.67
N ASP A 182 -2.31 20.08 -12.76
CA ASP A 182 -3.32 21.11 -13.07
C ASP A 182 -2.85 22.56 -12.92
N ASN A 183 -1.73 22.82 -12.27
CA ASN A 183 -1.25 24.18 -12.03
C ASN A 183 -0.23 24.68 -13.06
N LEU A 184 -0.38 24.26 -14.30
CA LEU A 184 0.61 24.47 -15.36
C LEU A 184 0.44 25.79 -16.13
N VAL A 185 -0.51 26.64 -15.75
CA VAL A 185 -0.92 27.79 -16.59
C VAL A 185 0.12 28.92 -16.59
N ASP A 186 0.99 29.00 -15.57
CA ASP A 186 1.86 30.16 -15.36
C ASP A 186 3.37 29.81 -15.22
N MET A 187 3.87 28.82 -15.95
CA MET A 187 5.28 28.42 -15.85
C MET A 187 6.18 29.27 -16.74
N PRO A 188 7.26 29.87 -16.21
CA PRO A 188 8.25 30.58 -16.99
C PRO A 188 9.00 29.66 -17.96
N ASP A 189 9.38 30.18 -19.12
CA ASP A 189 10.27 29.46 -20.05
C ASP A 189 11.57 29.02 -19.36
N GLY A 190 11.90 27.74 -19.47
CA GLY A 190 13.13 27.16 -18.90
C GLY A 190 12.95 26.51 -17.52
N TYR A 191 11.74 26.27 -17.06
CA TYR A 191 11.46 25.61 -15.80
C TYR A 191 11.73 24.09 -15.84
N ILE A 192 12.50 23.59 -14.88
CA ILE A 192 12.91 22.17 -14.81
C ILE A 192 12.01 21.33 -13.88
N GLY A 193 10.89 21.86 -13.41
CA GLY A 193 9.88 21.07 -12.69
C GLY A 193 10.14 20.72 -11.22
N TYR A 194 11.34 20.91 -10.71
CA TYR A 194 11.71 20.51 -9.35
C TYR A 194 10.89 21.15 -8.21
N GLU A 195 10.40 22.35 -8.41
CA GLU A 195 9.66 23.10 -7.38
C GLU A 195 8.22 22.62 -7.16
N ARG A 196 7.74 21.65 -7.96
CA ARG A 196 6.35 21.18 -7.89
C ARG A 196 6.17 19.70 -7.60
N LYS A 197 7.24 19.00 -7.26
CA LYS A 197 7.15 17.64 -6.74
C LYS A 197 6.34 17.67 -5.44
N GLN A 198 5.33 16.84 -5.36
CA GLN A 198 4.53 16.72 -4.14
C GLN A 198 5.19 15.78 -3.15
N PRO A 199 5.04 16.01 -1.85
CA PRO A 199 5.52 15.07 -0.85
C PRO A 199 4.88 13.71 -1.01
N ILE A 200 5.68 12.67 -0.85
CA ILE A 200 5.18 11.30 -0.72
C ILE A 200 4.51 11.16 0.65
N ARG A 201 3.31 10.63 0.64
CA ARG A 201 2.52 10.35 1.83
C ARG A 201 2.62 8.87 2.16
N PHE A 202 2.76 8.58 3.43
CA PHE A 202 2.85 7.22 3.95
C PHE A 202 1.79 7.03 5.04
N TYR A 203 1.10 5.89 4.97
CA TYR A 203 0.07 5.53 5.93
C TYR A 203 0.25 4.08 6.35
N LEU A 204 0.33 3.84 7.65
CA LEU A 204 0.39 2.51 8.24
C LEU A 204 -1.01 1.93 8.35
N GLY A 205 -1.17 0.71 7.87
CA GLY A 205 -2.39 -0.06 8.01
C GLY A 205 -2.48 -0.77 9.35
N SER A 206 -3.66 -1.26 9.67
CA SER A 206 -3.90 -2.06 10.87
C SER A 206 -4.85 -3.20 10.59
N CYS A 207 -4.88 -4.20 11.46
CA CYS A 207 -5.82 -5.31 11.40
C CYS A 207 -7.29 -4.86 11.31
N ALA A 208 -7.64 -3.74 11.93
CA ALA A 208 -8.99 -3.18 11.87
C ALA A 208 -9.36 -2.58 10.50
N GLY A 209 -8.40 -2.51 9.56
CA GLY A 209 -8.59 -1.90 8.25
C GLY A 209 -8.52 -0.38 8.25
N ASN A 210 -8.01 0.23 9.33
CA ASN A 210 -7.77 1.66 9.42
C ASN A 210 -6.35 1.98 8.96
N PHE A 211 -6.17 3.19 8.42
CA PHE A 211 -4.87 3.72 8.04
C PHE A 211 -4.57 4.98 8.86
N VAL A 212 -3.35 5.06 9.37
CA VAL A 212 -2.86 6.23 10.11
C VAL A 212 -1.62 6.79 9.43
N VAL A 213 -1.42 8.10 9.52
CA VAL A 213 -0.22 8.73 8.94
C VAL A 213 1.03 8.16 9.60
N ASP A 214 1.97 7.67 8.78
CA ASP A 214 3.28 7.25 9.25
C ASP A 214 4.16 8.48 9.53
N SER A 215 4.30 8.83 10.78
CA SER A 215 5.10 9.99 11.20
C SER A 215 6.61 9.87 10.92
N LEU A 216 7.10 8.67 10.61
CA LEU A 216 8.51 8.44 10.29
C LEU A 216 8.83 8.88 8.85
N ASN A 217 7.94 8.60 7.91
CA ASN A 217 8.20 8.78 6.48
C ASN A 217 7.34 9.85 5.81
N ASP A 218 6.18 10.18 6.37
CA ASP A 218 5.24 11.12 5.76
C ASP A 218 5.90 12.49 5.50
N ASN A 219 5.80 12.98 4.27
CA ASN A 219 6.42 14.22 3.79
C ASN A 219 7.97 14.26 3.82
N LYS A 220 8.65 13.14 4.05
CA LYS A 220 10.11 13.08 4.08
C LYS A 220 10.73 13.09 2.69
N PHE A 221 10.08 12.46 1.74
CA PHE A 221 10.52 12.32 0.35
C PHE A 221 9.59 13.07 -0.59
N LEU A 222 10.11 13.46 -1.74
CA LEU A 222 9.32 14.04 -2.83
C LEU A 222 9.06 12.99 -3.91
N GLY A 223 7.82 12.90 -4.36
CA GLY A 223 7.46 12.13 -5.54
C GLY A 223 7.99 12.74 -6.83
N LEU A 224 7.49 12.24 -7.97
CA LEU A 224 7.79 12.80 -9.28
C LEU A 224 6.78 13.89 -9.63
N VAL A 225 7.13 14.76 -10.57
CA VAL A 225 6.23 15.81 -11.07
C VAL A 225 5.02 15.17 -11.74
N HIS A 226 5.28 14.16 -12.60
CA HIS A 226 4.23 13.37 -13.23
C HIS A 226 4.58 11.89 -13.13
N GLY A 227 4.28 11.30 -11.97
CA GLY A 227 4.46 9.87 -11.78
C GLY A 227 3.53 9.06 -12.69
N ARG A 228 4.11 8.08 -13.37
CA ARG A 228 3.38 7.20 -14.27
C ARG A 228 3.20 5.81 -13.69
N LYS A 229 4.24 5.26 -13.10
CA LYS A 229 4.22 3.92 -12.55
C LYS A 229 5.09 3.82 -11.31
N LEU A 230 4.66 2.98 -10.38
CA LEU A 230 5.45 2.54 -9.23
C LEU A 230 5.71 1.04 -9.42
N LEU A 231 6.96 0.66 -9.33
CA LEU A 231 7.37 -0.74 -9.33
C LEU A 231 7.78 -1.13 -7.92
N LEU A 232 7.45 -2.36 -7.56
CA LEU A 232 7.86 -2.99 -6.32
C LEU A 232 8.85 -4.11 -6.62
N GLY A 233 9.82 -4.29 -5.74
CA GLY A 233 10.76 -5.38 -5.80
C GLY A 233 11.82 -5.24 -4.72
N ASP A 234 12.53 -6.31 -4.43
CA ASP A 234 13.76 -6.25 -3.66
C ASP A 234 14.92 -5.92 -4.62
N PHE A 235 15.13 -4.62 -4.85
CA PHE A 235 16.13 -4.17 -5.81
C PHE A 235 17.53 -4.09 -5.23
N ASN A 236 17.68 -4.16 -3.92
CA ASN A 236 18.96 -4.13 -3.23
C ASN A 236 19.37 -5.48 -2.61
N MET A 237 18.54 -6.52 -2.80
CA MET A 237 18.74 -7.90 -2.33
C MET A 237 18.86 -8.04 -0.81
N ASP A 238 18.12 -7.23 -0.06
CA ASP A 238 18.09 -7.29 1.41
C ASP A 238 16.88 -8.05 1.98
N ASN A 239 16.03 -8.60 1.13
CA ASN A 239 14.78 -9.30 1.39
C ASN A 239 13.64 -8.39 1.89
N TYR A 240 13.72 -7.09 1.62
CA TYR A 240 12.64 -6.14 1.86
C TYR A 240 12.19 -5.51 0.55
N VAL A 241 10.96 -5.04 0.50
CA VAL A 241 10.43 -4.47 -0.74
C VAL A 241 10.78 -3.00 -0.84
N ASP A 242 11.34 -2.67 -1.98
CA ASP A 242 11.68 -1.33 -2.41
C ASP A 242 10.65 -0.77 -3.39
N TYR A 243 10.71 0.54 -3.62
CA TYR A 243 9.90 1.23 -4.60
C TYR A 243 10.78 1.86 -5.67
N PHE A 244 10.42 1.65 -6.95
CA PHE A 244 11.02 2.37 -8.06
C PHE A 244 9.96 3.24 -8.74
N LEU A 245 10.22 4.55 -8.81
CA LEU A 245 9.29 5.56 -9.28
C LEU A 245 9.64 5.95 -10.72
N ILE A 246 8.69 5.78 -11.62
CA ILE A 246 8.79 6.11 -13.04
C ILE A 246 7.87 7.29 -13.34
N GLY A 247 8.37 8.26 -14.10
CA GLY A 247 7.60 9.41 -14.54
C GLY A 247 8.25 10.14 -15.71
N HIS A 248 7.55 11.11 -16.24
CA HIS A 248 8.02 11.84 -17.42
C HIS A 248 8.18 13.36 -17.20
N GLY A 249 7.96 13.80 -15.98
CA GLY A 249 8.10 15.22 -15.67
C GLY A 249 6.98 16.05 -16.27
N TYR A 250 7.33 17.24 -16.69
CA TYR A 250 6.38 18.25 -17.16
C TYR A 250 5.84 17.94 -18.56
N ASP A 251 4.52 17.73 -18.67
CA ASP A 251 3.86 17.31 -19.91
C ASP A 251 3.51 18.49 -20.83
N ARG A 252 4.49 19.35 -21.10
CA ARG A 252 4.42 20.46 -22.05
C ARG A 252 5.80 20.74 -22.64
N GLN A 253 5.81 21.37 -23.82
CA GLN A 253 7.05 21.84 -24.45
C GLN A 253 7.92 22.64 -23.46
N PRO A 254 9.24 22.33 -23.35
CA PRO A 254 10.04 21.43 -24.21
C PRO A 254 10.00 19.94 -23.84
N PHE A 255 9.11 19.47 -22.96
CA PHE A 255 9.05 18.11 -22.41
C PHE A 255 10.40 17.71 -21.77
N PRO A 256 10.75 18.33 -20.64
CA PRO A 256 12.11 18.22 -20.09
C PRO A 256 12.44 16.84 -19.54
N GLY A 257 11.45 15.99 -19.32
CA GLY A 257 11.62 14.74 -18.59
C GLY A 257 11.86 14.95 -17.10
N GLU A 258 12.07 13.86 -16.40
CA GLU A 258 12.53 13.87 -15.00
C GLU A 258 13.38 12.62 -14.71
N PHE A 259 14.09 12.65 -13.58
CA PHE A 259 14.90 11.51 -13.17
C PHE A 259 14.03 10.47 -12.46
N PRO A 260 14.14 9.18 -12.83
CA PRO A 260 13.55 8.13 -12.01
C PRO A 260 14.29 8.00 -10.69
N LYS A 261 13.63 7.47 -9.69
CA LYS A 261 14.19 7.29 -8.36
C LYS A 261 13.73 5.99 -7.70
N ALA A 262 14.53 5.52 -6.77
CA ALA A 262 14.17 4.42 -5.89
C ALA A 262 14.08 4.89 -4.44
N LEU A 263 13.17 4.27 -3.70
CA LEU A 263 13.12 4.30 -2.24
C LEU A 263 13.43 2.88 -1.76
N MET A 264 14.65 2.69 -1.25
CA MET A 264 15.12 1.42 -0.74
C MET A 264 14.70 1.28 0.72
N SER A 265 13.92 0.27 1.03
CA SER A 265 13.43 -0.03 2.38
C SER A 265 14.57 -0.57 3.27
N ASP A 266 14.52 -0.30 4.56
CA ASP A 266 15.37 -0.94 5.56
C ASP A 266 14.66 -2.10 6.29
N GLY A 267 13.45 -2.45 5.87
CA GLY A 267 12.60 -3.47 6.45
C GLY A 267 12.13 -3.19 7.88
N GLN A 268 12.33 -1.98 8.36
CA GLN A 268 11.88 -1.51 9.66
C GLN A 268 10.96 -0.28 9.52
N GLY A 269 10.47 -0.07 8.29
CA GLY A 269 9.61 1.04 7.93
C GLY A 269 10.38 2.33 7.55
N GLY A 270 11.70 2.31 7.49
CA GLY A 270 12.51 3.42 7.00
C GLY A 270 12.89 3.25 5.53
N PHE A 271 13.26 4.36 4.87
CA PHE A 271 13.68 4.37 3.47
C PHE A 271 14.93 5.22 3.25
N THR A 272 15.72 4.81 2.24
CA THR A 272 16.81 5.60 1.65
C THR A 272 16.48 5.93 0.19
N GLU A 273 16.56 7.20 -0.20
CA GLU A 273 16.30 7.65 -1.57
C GLU A 273 17.55 7.58 -2.44
N THR A 274 17.42 7.02 -3.64
CA THR A 274 18.42 7.09 -4.71
C THR A 274 17.77 7.69 -5.96
N GLU A 275 18.32 8.78 -6.48
CA GLU A 275 17.88 9.43 -7.73
C GLU A 275 18.90 9.14 -8.84
N TYR A 276 18.42 8.65 -10.00
CA TYR A 276 19.28 8.25 -11.13
C TYR A 276 19.48 9.44 -12.07
N THR A 277 20.34 10.37 -11.70
CA THR A 277 20.49 11.67 -12.34
C THR A 277 21.14 11.65 -13.74
N SER A 278 21.66 10.51 -14.19
CA SER A 278 22.13 10.31 -15.56
C SER A 278 21.01 10.05 -16.57
N GLU A 279 19.80 9.72 -16.08
CA GLU A 279 18.71 9.18 -16.88
C GLU A 279 17.49 10.10 -16.90
N VAL A 280 17.70 11.40 -17.17
CA VAL A 280 16.57 12.29 -17.44
C VAL A 280 15.87 11.89 -18.71
N SER A 281 14.58 11.52 -18.61
CA SER A 281 13.83 11.05 -19.76
C SER A 281 12.33 11.20 -19.57
N PHE A 282 11.57 11.01 -20.65
CA PHE A 282 10.12 11.02 -20.67
C PHE A 282 9.60 9.58 -20.53
N PHE A 283 9.90 8.95 -19.39
CA PHE A 283 9.51 7.56 -19.12
C PHE A 283 8.02 7.44 -18.87
N HIS A 284 7.36 6.58 -19.62
CA HIS A 284 5.92 6.41 -19.55
C HIS A 284 5.48 5.11 -18.92
N GLY A 285 6.19 4.04 -19.16
CA GLY A 285 5.90 2.72 -18.61
C GLY A 285 7.16 1.99 -18.19
N GLY A 286 6.98 0.87 -17.58
CA GLY A 286 8.07 -0.01 -17.18
C GLY A 286 7.58 -1.19 -16.34
N SER A 287 8.42 -2.16 -16.18
CA SER A 287 8.18 -3.35 -15.34
C SER A 287 9.48 -3.85 -14.75
N SER A 288 9.38 -4.64 -13.67
CA SER A 288 10.52 -5.32 -13.06
C SER A 288 10.45 -6.83 -13.30
N GLY A 289 11.62 -7.46 -13.39
CA GLY A 289 11.77 -8.89 -13.54
C GLY A 289 13.22 -9.27 -13.72
N ASP A 290 13.58 -10.50 -13.40
CA ASP A 290 14.90 -11.09 -13.59
C ASP A 290 15.01 -11.52 -15.08
N PHE A 291 15.50 -10.62 -15.97
CA PHE A 291 15.47 -10.87 -17.42
C PHE A 291 16.59 -11.80 -17.89
N ASP A 292 17.70 -11.87 -17.14
CA ASP A 292 18.87 -12.67 -17.49
C ASP A 292 19.06 -13.91 -16.61
N ASN A 293 18.12 -14.15 -15.68
CA ASN A 293 18.08 -15.30 -14.77
C ASN A 293 19.31 -15.37 -13.85
N ASP A 294 19.83 -14.22 -13.40
CA ASP A 294 20.96 -14.17 -12.47
C ASP A 294 20.51 -14.12 -11.00
N GLY A 295 19.23 -13.95 -10.73
CA GLY A 295 18.58 -14.05 -9.43
C GLY A 295 18.29 -12.72 -8.77
N ASP A 296 18.52 -11.60 -9.44
CA ASP A 296 18.12 -10.28 -8.97
C ASP A 296 17.11 -9.59 -9.93
N LEU A 297 16.43 -8.57 -9.45
CA LEU A 297 15.35 -7.93 -10.21
C LEU A 297 15.88 -6.73 -10.99
N ASP A 298 15.75 -6.80 -12.31
CA ASP A 298 15.98 -5.70 -13.23
C ASP A 298 14.74 -4.86 -13.45
N ILE A 299 14.92 -3.67 -14.05
CA ILE A 299 13.81 -2.78 -14.37
C ILE A 299 13.92 -2.34 -15.82
N PHE A 300 12.92 -2.69 -16.63
CA PHE A 300 12.77 -2.12 -17.95
C PHE A 300 11.91 -0.84 -17.89
N VAL A 301 12.36 0.23 -18.53
CA VAL A 301 11.61 1.48 -18.67
C VAL A 301 11.50 1.86 -20.14
N VAL A 302 10.29 2.21 -20.54
CA VAL A 302 10.01 2.65 -21.91
C VAL A 302 9.92 4.18 -21.98
N GLU A 303 10.61 4.75 -22.95
CA GLU A 303 10.65 6.19 -23.21
C GLU A 303 9.76 6.55 -24.38
N ALA A 304 8.78 7.41 -24.14
CA ALA A 304 7.72 7.71 -25.10
C ALA A 304 8.05 8.85 -26.09
N GLY A 305 9.19 9.50 -25.98
CA GLY A 305 9.43 10.73 -26.73
C GLY A 305 10.75 10.80 -27.48
N ARG A 306 11.80 11.28 -26.84
CA ARG A 306 13.05 11.70 -27.50
C ARG A 306 14.31 11.10 -26.89
N GLY A 307 14.16 10.38 -25.81
CA GLY A 307 15.23 9.71 -25.10
C GLY A 307 15.45 8.29 -25.60
N LYS A 308 15.87 7.46 -24.70
CA LYS A 308 16.08 6.03 -24.94
C LYS A 308 15.40 5.21 -23.87
N SER A 309 14.74 4.15 -24.29
CA SER A 309 14.31 3.09 -23.38
C SER A 309 15.53 2.38 -22.80
N SER A 310 15.44 1.93 -21.56
CA SER A 310 16.59 1.39 -20.82
C SER A 310 16.17 0.18 -19.99
N ILE A 311 17.09 -0.73 -19.80
CA ILE A 311 17.05 -1.68 -18.69
C ILE A 311 17.97 -1.14 -17.61
N PHE A 312 17.45 -0.98 -16.40
CA PHE A 312 18.26 -0.82 -15.20
C PHE A 312 18.67 -2.23 -14.79
N GLU A 313 19.84 -2.62 -15.29
CA GLU A 313 20.46 -3.91 -15.00
C GLU A 313 20.89 -3.94 -13.53
N ASN A 314 20.40 -4.90 -12.79
CA ASN A 314 20.78 -5.11 -11.40
C ASN A 314 22.02 -6.01 -11.35
N ASN A 315 22.97 -5.63 -10.56
CA ASN A 315 24.16 -6.41 -10.30
C ASN A 315 24.37 -6.52 -8.79
N ASN A 316 23.81 -7.56 -8.19
CA ASN A 316 23.87 -7.80 -6.75
C ASN A 316 23.39 -6.58 -5.93
N GLY A 317 22.21 -6.06 -6.26
CA GLY A 317 21.57 -4.96 -5.55
C GLY A 317 22.00 -3.57 -6.01
N ILE A 318 22.68 -3.45 -7.15
CA ILE A 318 23.11 -2.17 -7.73
C ILE A 318 22.50 -2.00 -9.13
N LEU A 319 21.43 -1.23 -9.21
CA LEU A 319 20.76 -0.89 -10.45
C LEU A 319 21.61 0.10 -11.28
N THR A 320 21.89 -0.27 -12.53
CA THR A 320 22.64 0.55 -13.48
C THR A 320 21.90 0.65 -14.81
N PRO A 321 21.52 1.85 -15.27
CA PRO A 321 20.80 1.99 -16.53
C PRO A 321 21.68 1.60 -17.73
N ASN A 322 21.14 0.75 -18.61
CA ASN A 322 21.80 0.26 -19.79
C ASN A 322 20.88 0.33 -21.02
N THR A 323 21.05 1.37 -21.83
CA THR A 323 20.26 1.56 -23.06
C THR A 323 20.70 0.63 -24.20
N ASP A 324 21.86 -0.01 -24.03
CA ASP A 324 22.43 -0.88 -25.03
C ASP A 324 21.82 -2.30 -25.02
N LEU A 325 21.01 -2.62 -24.07
CA LEU A 325 20.31 -3.92 -23.99
C LEU A 325 19.04 -3.98 -24.86
N VAL A 326 18.56 -2.86 -25.38
CA VAL A 326 17.27 -2.76 -26.08
C VAL A 326 17.46 -2.24 -27.52
N ASP A 327 16.72 -2.79 -28.48
CA ASP A 327 16.65 -2.22 -29.83
C ASP A 327 15.83 -0.94 -29.83
N GLN A 328 16.50 0.20 -29.82
CA GLN A 328 15.88 1.52 -29.78
C GLN A 328 14.98 1.80 -30.99
N THR A 329 15.15 1.11 -32.09
CA THR A 329 14.33 1.30 -33.32
C THR A 329 12.92 0.74 -33.12
N LEU A 330 12.74 -0.22 -32.21
CA LEU A 330 11.45 -0.79 -31.84
C LEU A 330 10.73 -0.01 -30.73
N MET A 331 11.44 0.91 -30.06
CA MET A 331 10.93 1.63 -28.89
C MET A 331 10.31 2.99 -29.21
N THR A 332 10.52 3.50 -30.44
CA THR A 332 10.04 4.83 -30.81
C THR A 332 8.52 4.93 -30.67
N GLY A 333 8.05 5.84 -29.81
CA GLY A 333 6.62 6.07 -29.57
C GLY A 333 5.92 5.00 -28.75
N MET A 334 6.64 4.02 -28.23
CA MET A 334 6.07 3.07 -27.29
C MET A 334 5.76 3.78 -25.96
N TYR A 335 4.65 3.42 -25.35
CA TYR A 335 4.08 4.15 -24.24
C TYR A 335 4.03 3.30 -22.96
N ASN A 336 3.68 2.04 -23.09
CA ASN A 336 3.61 1.11 -21.98
C ASN A 336 4.35 -0.19 -22.26
N SER A 337 4.79 -0.86 -21.22
CA SER A 337 5.57 -2.09 -21.33
C SER A 337 5.40 -3.01 -20.14
N GLU A 338 5.57 -4.31 -20.41
CA GLU A 338 5.63 -5.35 -19.39
C GLU A 338 6.72 -6.36 -19.70
N PHE A 339 7.36 -6.89 -18.66
CA PHE A 339 8.10 -8.14 -18.70
C PHE A 339 7.16 -9.32 -18.43
N PHE A 340 7.16 -10.29 -19.33
CA PHE A 340 6.43 -11.54 -19.14
C PHE A 340 6.94 -12.64 -20.05
N ASP A 341 7.11 -13.86 -19.55
CA ASP A 341 7.43 -15.03 -20.37
C ASP A 341 6.15 -15.54 -21.06
N VAL A 342 5.83 -14.97 -22.23
CA VAL A 342 4.57 -15.28 -22.95
C VAL A 342 4.61 -16.63 -23.66
N ASN A 343 5.80 -17.15 -23.93
CA ASN A 343 6.00 -18.40 -24.65
C ASN A 343 6.36 -19.57 -23.74
N SER A 344 6.58 -19.33 -22.44
CA SER A 344 6.97 -20.29 -21.41
C SER A 344 8.30 -20.97 -21.71
N ASP A 345 9.29 -20.23 -22.23
CA ASP A 345 10.63 -20.73 -22.50
C ASP A 345 11.62 -20.50 -21.35
N GLY A 346 11.18 -19.78 -20.30
CA GLY A 346 11.94 -19.49 -19.09
C GLY A 346 12.73 -18.19 -19.15
N PHE A 347 12.59 -17.41 -20.22
CA PHE A 347 13.14 -16.05 -20.33
C PHE A 347 12.00 -15.03 -20.39
N LEU A 348 12.19 -13.90 -19.73
CA LEU A 348 11.22 -12.82 -19.82
C LEU A 348 11.26 -12.17 -21.21
N ASP A 349 10.08 -11.97 -21.78
CA ASP A 349 9.89 -11.22 -23.01
C ASP A 349 9.53 -9.76 -22.66
N ILE A 350 9.82 -8.83 -23.57
CA ILE A 350 9.30 -7.46 -23.50
C ILE A 350 8.04 -7.37 -24.34
N ILE A 351 6.94 -6.97 -23.71
CA ILE A 351 5.71 -6.61 -24.40
C ILE A 351 5.58 -5.09 -24.36
N VAL A 352 5.50 -4.44 -25.51
CA VAL A 352 5.38 -2.98 -25.61
C VAL A 352 4.21 -2.59 -26.49
N GLY A 353 3.65 -1.43 -26.19
CA GLY A 353 2.61 -0.81 -27.00
C GLY A 353 2.64 0.71 -26.87
N GLY A 354 2.22 1.37 -27.91
CA GLY A 354 2.38 2.80 -28.02
C GLY A 354 1.09 3.57 -28.23
N HIS A 355 1.29 4.81 -28.62
CA HIS A 355 0.26 5.70 -29.09
C HIS A 355 0.26 5.76 -30.60
N ASP A 356 -0.89 5.62 -31.18
CA ASP A 356 -1.08 6.00 -32.56
C ASP A 356 -1.23 7.53 -32.64
N TRP A 357 -0.27 8.19 -33.21
CA TRP A 357 -0.25 9.65 -33.33
C TRP A 357 -0.35 10.08 -34.79
N ASN A 358 -1.19 11.07 -35.01
CA ASN A 358 -1.16 11.84 -36.25
C ASN A 358 -0.85 13.30 -35.92
N TYR A 359 0.45 13.62 -35.87
CA TYR A 359 0.90 14.99 -35.60
C TYR A 359 1.45 15.64 -36.86
N GLY A 360 0.55 16.25 -37.62
CA GLY A 360 0.95 16.95 -38.87
C GLY A 360 1.41 16.00 -39.95
N ALA A 361 2.72 16.00 -40.28
CA ALA A 361 3.31 15.12 -41.31
C ALA A 361 3.87 13.82 -40.71
N ASP A 362 3.95 13.69 -39.39
CA ASP A 362 4.53 12.55 -38.71
C ASP A 362 3.40 11.66 -38.17
N TYR A 363 3.18 10.55 -38.84
CA TYR A 363 2.33 9.48 -38.38
C TYR A 363 3.19 8.43 -37.69
N TYR A 364 2.87 8.11 -36.42
CA TYR A 364 3.49 7.03 -35.69
C TYR A 364 2.49 5.88 -35.56
N ASP A 365 2.79 4.79 -36.27
CA ASP A 365 2.08 3.53 -36.13
C ASP A 365 2.81 2.66 -35.12
N ASN A 366 2.30 2.61 -33.91
CA ASN A 366 2.92 1.91 -32.79
C ASN A 366 2.13 0.64 -32.45
N THR A 367 1.96 -0.22 -33.45
CA THR A 367 1.40 -1.55 -33.28
C THR A 367 2.10 -2.27 -32.12
N PRO A 368 1.35 -2.80 -31.14
CA PRO A 368 1.94 -3.49 -30.02
C PRO A 368 2.73 -4.71 -30.48
N LEU A 369 3.83 -4.99 -29.79
CA LEU A 369 4.69 -6.10 -30.16
C LEU A 369 5.29 -6.80 -28.94
N ILE A 370 5.66 -8.05 -29.15
CA ILE A 370 6.46 -8.86 -28.25
C ILE A 370 7.88 -8.91 -28.82
N ILE A 371 8.88 -8.68 -27.98
CA ILE A 371 10.28 -8.96 -28.25
C ILE A 371 10.67 -10.14 -27.38
N TYR A 372 10.92 -11.28 -27.98
CA TYR A 372 11.23 -12.50 -27.24
C TYR A 372 12.60 -12.40 -26.56
N GLY A 373 12.63 -12.77 -25.27
CA GLY A 373 13.85 -12.76 -24.48
C GLY A 373 14.81 -13.88 -24.84
N ASN A 374 16.05 -13.71 -24.43
CA ASN A 374 17.11 -14.71 -24.60
C ASN A 374 18.03 -14.80 -23.37
N GLY A 375 17.69 -14.06 -22.30
CA GLY A 375 18.49 -13.96 -21.09
C GLY A 375 19.81 -13.18 -21.25
N ILE A 376 19.96 -12.37 -22.30
CA ILE A 376 21.18 -11.59 -22.55
C ILE A 376 20.84 -10.14 -22.95
N ASP A 377 20.00 -9.95 -23.93
CA ASP A 377 19.57 -8.63 -24.42
C ASP A 377 18.29 -8.73 -25.27
N PHE A 378 17.79 -7.60 -25.76
CA PHE A 378 16.61 -7.48 -26.61
C PHE A 378 16.92 -6.76 -27.94
N LYS A 379 18.14 -6.90 -28.49
CA LYS A 379 18.59 -6.14 -29.68
C LYS A 379 18.22 -6.76 -31.02
N ASN A 380 18.46 -8.03 -31.16
CA ASN A 380 18.30 -8.74 -32.43
C ASN A 380 17.36 -9.94 -32.30
N ASN A 381 16.49 -9.89 -31.31
CA ASN A 381 15.63 -10.99 -30.99
C ASN A 381 14.44 -11.09 -31.95
N SER A 382 13.83 -12.26 -31.98
CA SER A 382 12.58 -12.44 -32.70
C SER A 382 11.50 -11.53 -32.15
N ILE A 383 10.68 -10.98 -33.01
CA ILE A 383 9.56 -10.14 -32.64
C ILE A 383 8.24 -10.72 -33.15
N TYR A 384 7.16 -10.47 -32.43
CA TYR A 384 5.80 -10.77 -32.87
C TYR A 384 4.94 -9.51 -32.76
N ARG A 385 4.33 -9.06 -33.88
CA ARG A 385 3.39 -7.94 -33.86
C ARG A 385 2.01 -8.42 -33.46
N LEU A 386 1.45 -7.84 -32.41
CA LEU A 386 0.13 -8.18 -31.89
C LEU A 386 -0.97 -7.54 -32.78
N PRO A 387 -2.18 -8.11 -32.79
CA PRO A 387 -3.33 -7.50 -33.46
C PRO A 387 -3.64 -6.10 -32.93
N GLU A 388 -3.97 -5.20 -33.83
CA GLU A 388 -4.48 -3.87 -33.50
C GLU A 388 -5.88 -3.95 -32.88
N SER A 389 -6.39 -2.82 -32.39
CA SER A 389 -7.75 -2.73 -31.89
C SER A 389 -8.77 -2.98 -33.00
N SER A 390 -9.75 -3.84 -32.74
CA SER A 390 -10.94 -4.00 -33.61
C SER A 390 -11.90 -2.81 -33.51
N ILE A 391 -11.74 -1.96 -32.48
CA ILE A 391 -12.56 -0.77 -32.24
C ILE A 391 -11.83 0.44 -32.82
N SER A 392 -12.47 1.11 -33.77
CA SER A 392 -11.90 2.31 -34.40
C SER A 392 -11.58 3.39 -33.37
N GLN A 393 -10.45 4.07 -33.54
CA GLN A 393 -9.96 5.14 -32.68
C GLN A 393 -9.73 4.71 -31.21
N GLN A 394 -9.37 3.47 -30.97
CA GLN A 394 -8.94 2.94 -29.68
C GLN A 394 -7.52 2.38 -29.77
N GLY A 395 -6.61 3.17 -30.37
CA GLY A 395 -5.23 2.76 -30.68
C GLY A 395 -4.26 2.94 -29.50
N VAL A 396 -4.54 3.88 -28.58
CA VAL A 396 -3.64 4.10 -27.43
C VAL A 396 -3.70 2.91 -26.48
N ILE A 397 -2.52 2.38 -26.14
CA ILE A 397 -2.40 1.30 -25.16
C ILE A 397 -2.04 1.89 -23.81
N ALA A 398 -2.94 1.69 -22.86
CA ALA A 398 -2.76 2.17 -21.49
C ALA A 398 -2.09 1.13 -20.58
N ASP A 399 -2.39 -0.17 -20.79
CA ASP A 399 -1.80 -1.24 -19.96
C ASP A 399 -1.91 -2.62 -20.60
N PHE A 400 -1.07 -3.57 -20.11
CA PHE A 400 -1.13 -4.98 -20.42
C PHE A 400 -1.33 -5.81 -19.15
N GLU A 401 -2.07 -6.91 -19.25
CA GLU A 401 -2.19 -7.93 -18.23
C GLU A 401 -2.21 -9.33 -18.89
N PHE A 402 -1.82 -10.34 -18.14
CA PHE A 402 -1.70 -11.72 -18.63
C PHE A 402 -2.43 -12.66 -17.68
N TYR A 403 -3.34 -13.45 -18.22
CA TYR A 403 -4.06 -14.42 -17.43
C TYR A 403 -4.51 -15.61 -18.26
N ASP A 404 -4.44 -16.81 -17.73
CA ASP A 404 -5.01 -18.02 -18.35
C ASP A 404 -6.52 -18.08 -18.09
N ILE A 405 -7.29 -17.30 -18.86
CA ILE A 405 -8.75 -17.19 -18.72
C ILE A 405 -9.43 -18.51 -19.10
N SER A 406 -8.86 -19.19 -20.09
CA SER A 406 -9.40 -20.43 -20.62
C SER A 406 -9.09 -21.66 -19.76
N GLY A 407 -8.10 -21.58 -18.87
CA GLY A 407 -7.61 -22.68 -18.04
C GLY A 407 -6.86 -23.76 -18.84
N ASN A 408 -6.25 -23.38 -19.96
CA ASN A 408 -5.55 -24.30 -20.87
C ASN A 408 -4.03 -24.32 -20.70
N GLY A 409 -3.49 -23.57 -19.71
CA GLY A 409 -2.08 -23.43 -19.42
C GLY A 409 -1.36 -22.43 -20.34
N LYS A 410 -2.09 -21.64 -21.13
CA LYS A 410 -1.55 -20.55 -21.94
C LYS A 410 -2.19 -19.24 -21.53
N PHE A 411 -1.40 -18.19 -21.52
CA PHE A 411 -1.88 -16.89 -21.12
C PHE A 411 -2.56 -16.17 -22.29
N GLU A 412 -3.75 -15.65 -22.08
CA GLU A 412 -4.33 -14.61 -22.89
C GLU A 412 -3.66 -13.26 -22.54
N ILE A 413 -3.45 -12.40 -23.56
CA ILE A 413 -2.97 -11.04 -23.37
C ILE A 413 -4.18 -10.11 -23.29
N ILE A 414 -4.31 -9.39 -22.20
CA ILE A 414 -5.39 -8.44 -21.96
C ILE A 414 -4.79 -7.04 -22.10
N ILE A 415 -5.36 -6.23 -23.00
CA ILE A 415 -4.86 -4.90 -23.31
C ILE A 415 -5.92 -3.87 -22.95
N SER A 416 -5.59 -2.93 -22.07
CA SER A 416 -6.39 -1.72 -21.85
C SER A 416 -6.06 -0.70 -22.90
N ARG A 417 -7.08 -0.16 -23.55
CA ARG A 417 -6.96 0.82 -24.62
C ARG A 417 -7.84 2.04 -24.37
N THR A 418 -7.45 3.15 -24.99
CA THR A 418 -8.23 4.38 -25.01
C THR A 418 -8.11 5.09 -26.36
N GLY A 419 -8.84 6.19 -26.48
CA GLY A 419 -8.95 6.95 -27.72
C GLY A 419 -7.61 7.49 -28.21
N ASP A 420 -7.37 7.29 -29.50
CA ASP A 420 -6.24 7.85 -30.24
C ASP A 420 -6.62 9.15 -30.98
N ASN A 421 -5.64 9.79 -31.61
CA ASN A 421 -5.83 10.99 -32.41
C ASN A 421 -5.55 10.79 -33.91
N THR A 422 -5.63 9.57 -34.39
CA THR A 422 -5.33 9.20 -35.79
C THR A 422 -6.28 9.85 -36.78
N ILE A 423 -7.53 10.10 -36.39
CA ILE A 423 -8.52 10.78 -37.25
C ILE A 423 -8.67 12.23 -36.83
N ASP A 424 -8.87 12.50 -35.55
CA ASP A 424 -8.99 13.86 -35.00
C ASP A 424 -8.62 13.88 -33.52
N ASN A 425 -8.35 15.07 -32.97
CA ASN A 425 -7.94 15.24 -31.57
C ASN A 425 -9.12 15.14 -30.57
N THR A 426 -10.33 14.91 -31.02
CA THR A 426 -11.52 14.93 -30.16
C THR A 426 -11.66 13.66 -29.32
N ASN A 427 -11.08 12.56 -29.79
CA ASN A 427 -11.14 11.25 -29.16
C ASN A 427 -9.89 10.88 -28.35
N PHE A 428 -8.85 11.71 -28.38
CA PHE A 428 -7.60 11.41 -27.66
C PHE A 428 -7.85 11.29 -26.16
N TYR A 429 -7.49 10.13 -25.59
CA TYR A 429 -7.76 9.76 -24.20
C TYR A 429 -9.25 9.79 -23.79
N ARG A 430 -10.15 9.54 -24.74
CA ARG A 430 -11.57 9.37 -24.45
C ARG A 430 -11.97 7.92 -24.61
N ASP A 431 -12.96 7.56 -23.82
CA ASP A 431 -13.51 6.22 -23.80
C ASP A 431 -12.47 5.16 -23.36
N TRP A 432 -12.91 3.97 -23.20
CA TRP A 432 -12.06 2.84 -22.84
C TRP A 432 -12.48 1.58 -23.56
N SER A 433 -11.51 0.73 -23.85
CA SER A 433 -11.77 -0.64 -24.31
C SER A 433 -10.78 -1.63 -23.72
N ILE A 434 -11.23 -2.86 -23.61
CA ILE A 434 -10.42 -4.02 -23.24
C ILE A 434 -10.36 -4.91 -24.47
N GLN A 435 -9.17 -5.22 -24.93
CA GLN A 435 -8.92 -6.20 -25.98
C GLN A 435 -8.30 -7.45 -25.34
N ILE A 436 -8.79 -8.63 -25.68
CA ILE A 436 -8.23 -9.90 -25.20
C ILE A 436 -7.76 -10.72 -26.39
N LEU A 437 -6.48 -11.07 -26.37
CA LEU A 437 -5.83 -11.83 -27.45
C LEU A 437 -5.56 -13.26 -26.98
N GLU A 438 -5.99 -14.24 -27.78
CA GLU A 438 -5.80 -15.67 -27.53
C GLU A 438 -4.74 -16.23 -28.48
N LEU A 439 -3.80 -17.02 -27.94
CA LEU A 439 -2.82 -17.72 -28.76
C LEU A 439 -3.42 -18.98 -29.40
N THR A 440 -3.70 -18.92 -30.70
CA THR A 440 -4.31 -20.01 -31.48
C THR A 440 -3.42 -20.38 -32.66
N ASN A 441 -2.97 -21.64 -32.71
CA ASN A 441 -2.11 -22.16 -33.79
C ASN A 441 -0.84 -21.31 -34.03
N GLY A 442 -0.24 -20.79 -32.95
CA GLY A 442 0.97 -19.97 -33.00
C GLY A 442 0.73 -18.51 -33.37
N ASN A 443 -0.50 -18.04 -33.46
CA ASN A 443 -0.85 -16.65 -33.71
C ASN A 443 -1.77 -16.12 -32.63
N TYR A 444 -1.53 -14.88 -32.20
CA TYR A 444 -2.49 -14.16 -31.37
C TYR A 444 -3.63 -13.64 -32.23
N ILE A 445 -4.85 -13.94 -31.82
CA ILE A 445 -6.07 -13.48 -32.47
C ILE A 445 -6.93 -12.71 -31.45
N ASP A 446 -7.68 -11.73 -31.93
CA ASP A 446 -8.66 -11.02 -31.09
C ASP A 446 -9.79 -11.97 -30.72
N ALA A 447 -9.90 -12.28 -29.45
CA ALA A 447 -10.91 -13.17 -28.86
C ALA A 447 -11.72 -12.45 -27.79
N THR A 448 -11.79 -11.12 -27.85
CA THR A 448 -12.42 -10.26 -26.85
C THR A 448 -13.84 -10.71 -26.55
N ASP A 449 -14.69 -10.88 -27.56
CA ASP A 449 -16.09 -11.27 -27.40
C ASP A 449 -16.26 -12.65 -26.73
N LYS A 450 -15.25 -13.51 -26.81
CA LYS A 450 -15.24 -14.82 -26.15
C LYS A 450 -15.03 -14.68 -24.64
N PHE A 451 -14.13 -13.78 -24.23
CA PHE A 451 -13.60 -13.75 -22.86
C PHE A 451 -14.13 -12.63 -21.97
N ILE A 452 -14.86 -11.66 -22.51
CA ILE A 452 -15.44 -10.59 -21.72
C ILE A 452 -16.84 -10.22 -22.23
N ASP A 453 -17.75 -9.82 -21.36
CA ASP A 453 -19.11 -9.45 -21.71
C ASP A 453 -19.26 -7.97 -22.07
N VAL A 454 -18.50 -7.10 -21.41
CA VAL A 454 -18.49 -5.65 -21.63
C VAL A 454 -17.05 -5.19 -21.78
N SER A 455 -16.63 -5.00 -23.02
CA SER A 455 -15.24 -4.64 -23.39
C SER A 455 -15.07 -3.19 -23.81
N TYR A 456 -16.11 -2.38 -23.88
CA TYR A 456 -16.08 -0.99 -24.32
C TYR A 456 -17.05 -0.13 -23.50
N GLY A 457 -16.72 1.13 -23.32
CA GLY A 457 -17.62 2.12 -22.75
C GLY A 457 -17.13 3.55 -22.98
N GLU A 458 -18.08 4.47 -22.99
CA GLU A 458 -17.81 5.90 -23.13
C GLU A 458 -17.32 6.51 -21.82
N GLY A 459 -16.60 7.62 -21.92
CA GLY A 459 -16.17 8.43 -20.79
C GLY A 459 -14.66 8.43 -20.58
N ASN A 460 -14.22 8.30 -19.32
CA ASN A 460 -12.80 8.33 -18.99
C ASN A 460 -12.14 6.97 -19.23
N TRP A 461 -10.86 7.00 -19.64
CA TRP A 461 -10.09 5.80 -19.94
C TRP A 461 -9.80 4.96 -18.68
N ILE A 462 -9.46 3.70 -18.91
CA ILE A 462 -8.89 2.79 -17.91
C ILE A 462 -7.37 2.83 -18.06
N ASP A 463 -6.66 3.29 -17.04
CA ASP A 463 -5.22 3.46 -17.10
C ASP A 463 -4.48 2.14 -16.82
N TRP A 464 -4.86 1.43 -15.77
CA TRP A 464 -4.26 0.18 -15.36
C TRP A 464 -5.33 -0.91 -15.19
N ILE A 465 -4.96 -2.12 -15.62
CA ILE A 465 -5.78 -3.31 -15.36
C ILE A 465 -5.04 -4.23 -14.41
N LYS A 466 -5.78 -4.82 -13.49
CA LYS A 466 -5.25 -5.84 -12.61
C LYS A 466 -6.22 -6.98 -12.45
N ILE A 467 -5.65 -8.20 -12.40
CA ILE A 467 -6.35 -9.40 -11.99
C ILE A 467 -5.87 -9.83 -10.60
N SER A 468 -6.80 -10.11 -9.71
CA SER A 468 -6.53 -10.53 -8.34
C SER A 468 -7.54 -11.57 -7.86
N ASN A 469 -7.16 -12.28 -6.79
CA ASN A 469 -8.06 -13.19 -6.09
C ASN A 469 -8.74 -12.43 -4.94
N GLU A 470 -10.07 -12.41 -4.95
CA GLU A 470 -10.88 -11.95 -3.83
C GLU A 470 -11.63 -13.14 -3.23
N GLY A 471 -11.05 -13.79 -2.23
CA GLY A 471 -11.55 -15.09 -1.73
C GLY A 471 -11.49 -16.16 -2.82
N ASP A 472 -12.63 -16.77 -3.14
CA ASP A 472 -12.72 -17.79 -4.19
C ASP A 472 -12.97 -17.20 -5.60
N LYS A 473 -12.98 -15.89 -5.73
CA LYS A 473 -13.27 -15.18 -6.97
C LYS A 473 -12.03 -14.61 -7.61
N ILE A 474 -11.97 -14.69 -8.93
CA ILE A 474 -10.94 -14.01 -9.73
C ILE A 474 -11.56 -12.72 -10.27
N ILE A 475 -10.93 -11.61 -9.96
CA ILE A 475 -11.43 -10.27 -10.25
C ILE A 475 -10.46 -9.54 -11.16
N MET A 476 -10.98 -8.98 -12.26
CA MET A 476 -10.28 -7.97 -13.05
C MET A 476 -10.88 -6.60 -12.76
N GLN A 477 -10.02 -5.62 -12.52
CA GLN A 477 -10.47 -4.25 -12.22
C GLN A 477 -9.46 -3.22 -12.70
N ASN A 478 -9.90 -1.97 -12.85
CA ASN A 478 -8.97 -0.90 -13.14
C ASN A 478 -8.26 -0.43 -11.86
N GLY A 479 -6.95 -0.18 -11.97
CA GLY A 479 -6.06 0.05 -10.84
C GLY A 479 -5.74 1.52 -10.51
N LYS A 480 -5.96 2.48 -11.42
CA LYS A 480 -5.72 3.89 -11.12
C LYS A 480 -6.93 4.48 -10.41
N TYR A 481 -6.67 5.45 -9.51
CA TYR A 481 -7.72 6.19 -8.79
C TYR A 481 -8.88 6.55 -9.67
N PRO A 482 -9.87 5.71 -9.83
CA PRO A 482 -11.07 6.11 -10.49
C PRO A 482 -11.82 6.98 -9.49
N GLN A 483 -12.37 8.06 -9.98
CA GLN A 483 -13.55 8.59 -9.33
C GLN A 483 -14.57 7.46 -9.27
N GLN A 484 -15.45 7.46 -8.29
CA GLN A 484 -16.39 6.35 -8.07
C GLN A 484 -17.15 5.92 -9.33
N ASP A 485 -17.48 6.88 -10.21
CA ASP A 485 -18.16 6.67 -11.50
C ASP A 485 -17.25 6.03 -12.58
N GLN A 486 -15.94 6.00 -12.37
CA GLN A 486 -14.95 5.45 -13.31
C GLN A 486 -14.48 4.04 -12.94
N PHE A 487 -14.85 3.56 -11.77
CA PHE A 487 -14.48 2.23 -11.32
C PHE A 487 -15.17 1.15 -12.17
N LYS A 488 -14.35 0.23 -12.69
CA LYS A 488 -14.81 -0.89 -13.50
C LYS A 488 -14.30 -2.18 -12.88
N LYS A 489 -15.17 -3.14 -12.73
CA LYS A 489 -14.87 -4.44 -12.12
C LYS A 489 -15.55 -5.55 -12.88
N TRP A 490 -14.85 -6.66 -13.08
CA TRP A 490 -15.36 -7.88 -13.70
C TRP A 490 -14.99 -9.07 -12.83
N GLU A 491 -15.87 -10.05 -12.76
CA GLU A 491 -15.66 -11.33 -12.08
C GLU A 491 -15.50 -12.42 -13.13
N LEU A 492 -14.46 -13.27 -13.00
CA LEU A 492 -14.28 -14.41 -13.88
C LEU A 492 -15.28 -15.52 -13.55
N SER A 493 -16.11 -15.90 -14.52
CA SER A 493 -17.09 -16.97 -14.40
C SER A 493 -17.14 -17.76 -15.70
N ASN A 494 -16.99 -19.09 -15.62
CA ASN A 494 -17.01 -19.98 -16.77
C ASN A 494 -16.06 -19.54 -17.91
N SER A 495 -14.82 -19.24 -17.57
CA SER A 495 -13.79 -18.76 -18.50
C SER A 495 -14.18 -17.46 -19.24
N ARG A 496 -14.95 -16.60 -18.59
CA ARG A 496 -15.35 -15.30 -19.12
C ARG A 496 -15.46 -14.26 -18.00
N PHE A 497 -14.93 -13.07 -18.25
CA PHE A 497 -15.09 -11.93 -17.37
C PHE A 497 -16.47 -11.31 -17.54
N ILE A 498 -17.23 -11.27 -16.47
CA ILE A 498 -18.58 -10.71 -16.41
C ILE A 498 -18.53 -9.43 -15.58
N LYS A 499 -18.94 -8.32 -16.17
CA LYS A 499 -18.94 -7.02 -15.49
C LYS A 499 -19.86 -7.06 -14.27
N VAL A 500 -19.34 -6.64 -13.12
CA VAL A 500 -20.08 -6.47 -11.88
C VAL A 500 -20.22 -4.98 -11.55
N ASN A 501 -21.33 -4.62 -10.92
CA ASN A 501 -21.63 -3.22 -10.60
C ASN A 501 -21.01 -2.79 -9.27
#